data_9abd176cf5adc7e8e072863433b50b58
#
_entry.id   9abd176cf5adc7e8e072863433b50b58
#
_cell.length_a   1.000
_cell.length_b   1.000
_cell.length_c   1.000
_cell.angle_alpha   90.00
_cell.angle_beta   90.00
_cell.angle_gamma   90.00
#
_symmetry.space_group_name_H-M   'P 1'
#
loop_
_entity.id
_entity.type
_entity.pdbx_description
1 polymer ?
#
loop_
_entity_poly.entity_id
_entity_poly.type
_entity_poly.pdbx_seq_one_letter_code
_entity_poly.pdbx_strand_id
1 'polypeptide(L)'
;MRAALLAVLLAVAGPTGALCADEFEAQAALFRYDPAADLKVEEAGVEKQGTVSVHDIRFTPVPGAEPVKAYIVVPEGKGPFAGVLWVHWLGEPATTNRTQFLKEAVDLAPKGMVSLLVEGMWSAPDWYGKRVPEQDYDHSIRQVVALRRAMDLLLSRPDVDKARVGYVGHDYGGMYGMMANGVDRRARTYVYIAVVPSLNDWAFFARQPVSKAAYLRQNAPLELTDYLRQVKNASTLFQFANKDVYVSRADTQVVMGAASTPKERRFYEADHGMAVPQAAADRDAWLLKELGLGGPGLPPLPSPSPR
;
A
#
# COMPACT_ATOMS: atom_id res chain seq x y z
N MET A 1 39.42 -0.95 46.71
CA MET A 1 39.60 -0.62 45.31
C MET A 1 38.41 -1.23 44.52
N ARG A 2 37.48 -0.42 44.11
CA ARG A 2 36.33 -0.85 43.29
C ARG A 2 36.60 -0.39 41.86
N ALA A 3 36.78 -1.36 40.93
CA ALA A 3 36.90 -1.09 39.51
C ALA A 3 35.49 -0.89 38.93
N ALA A 4 35.24 0.32 38.40
CA ALA A 4 34.02 0.61 37.64
C ALA A 4 34.22 0.12 36.19
N LEU A 5 33.44 -0.84 35.75
CA LEU A 5 33.33 -1.20 34.33
C LEU A 5 32.49 -0.12 33.63
N LEU A 6 33.12 0.61 32.75
CA LEU A 6 32.46 1.55 31.84
C LEU A 6 31.98 0.73 30.63
N ALA A 7 30.68 0.46 30.54
CA ALA A 7 30.06 -0.12 29.35
C ALA A 7 29.91 0.98 28.30
N VAL A 8 30.70 0.94 27.24
CA VAL A 8 30.53 1.79 26.06
C VAL A 8 29.43 1.18 25.20
N LEU A 9 28.23 1.78 25.26
CA LEU A 9 27.18 1.53 24.27
C LEU A 9 27.59 2.21 22.96
N LEU A 10 28.09 1.41 22.02
CA LEU A 10 28.18 1.83 20.62
C LEU A 10 26.76 1.82 20.03
N ALA A 11 26.13 2.98 20.03
CA ALA A 11 24.95 3.23 19.20
C ALA A 11 25.45 3.24 17.73
N VAL A 12 25.14 2.20 17.00
CA VAL A 12 25.24 2.20 15.53
C VAL A 12 24.08 3.07 15.03
N ALA A 13 24.33 4.37 14.94
CA ALA A 13 23.46 5.27 14.19
C ALA A 13 23.60 4.89 12.72
N GLY A 14 22.60 4.22 12.16
CA GLY A 14 22.47 4.10 10.71
C GLY A 14 22.35 5.50 10.07
N PRO A 15 22.61 5.65 8.77
CA PRO A 15 22.58 6.96 8.12
C PRO A 15 21.17 7.53 8.18
N THR A 16 20.99 8.59 9.00
CA THR A 16 19.73 9.34 9.16
C THR A 16 19.50 10.37 8.04
N GLY A 17 20.26 10.30 6.95
CA GLY A 17 20.13 11.18 5.78
C GLY A 17 19.18 10.61 4.75
N ALA A 18 18.41 11.49 4.06
CA ALA A 18 17.70 11.08 2.84
C ALA A 18 18.73 10.61 1.78
N LEU A 19 18.40 9.53 1.07
CA LEU A 19 19.20 9.05 -0.04
C LEU A 19 19.40 10.14 -1.09
N CYS A 20 20.57 10.19 -1.72
CA CYS A 20 20.75 11.01 -2.90
C CYS A 20 19.92 10.45 -4.08
N ALA A 21 19.72 11.26 -5.12
CA ALA A 21 18.88 10.87 -6.26
C ALA A 21 19.39 9.60 -6.94
N ASP A 22 20.69 9.46 -7.12
CA ASP A 22 21.31 8.31 -7.79
C ASP A 22 21.14 7.02 -6.97
N GLU A 23 21.25 7.11 -5.65
CA GLU A 23 21.03 5.98 -4.74
C GLU A 23 19.56 5.51 -4.79
N PHE A 24 18.62 6.46 -4.78
CA PHE A 24 17.22 6.12 -4.90
C PHE A 24 16.88 5.50 -6.27
N GLU A 25 17.43 6.02 -7.36
CA GLU A 25 17.23 5.43 -8.71
C GLU A 25 17.75 4.00 -8.79
N ALA A 26 18.86 3.68 -8.12
CA ALA A 26 19.36 2.32 -8.02
C ALA A 26 18.40 1.40 -7.25
N GLN A 27 17.81 1.89 -6.15
CA GLN A 27 16.77 1.16 -5.42
C GLN A 27 15.48 1.00 -6.25
N ALA A 28 15.01 2.05 -6.91
CA ALA A 28 13.84 2.01 -7.77
C ALA A 28 13.99 1.03 -8.94
N ALA A 29 15.22 0.82 -9.40
CA ALA A 29 15.54 -0.12 -10.46
C ALA A 29 15.23 -1.58 -10.10
N LEU A 30 15.18 -1.94 -8.82
CA LEU A 30 14.80 -3.27 -8.33
C LEU A 30 13.38 -3.66 -8.76
N PHE A 31 12.51 -2.69 -8.96
CA PHE A 31 11.10 -2.88 -9.27
C PHE A 31 10.78 -2.66 -10.76
N ARG A 32 11.78 -2.71 -11.63
CA ARG A 32 11.57 -2.61 -13.08
C ARG A 32 10.84 -3.84 -13.61
N TYR A 33 9.96 -3.63 -14.56
CA TYR A 33 9.25 -4.66 -15.29
C TYR A 33 8.95 -4.15 -16.71
N ASP A 34 8.56 -5.03 -17.61
CA ASP A 34 8.05 -4.64 -18.93
C ASP A 34 6.58 -4.20 -18.81
N PRO A 35 6.25 -2.91 -18.96
CA PRO A 35 4.89 -2.42 -18.88
C PRO A 35 4.00 -2.90 -20.04
N ALA A 36 4.59 -3.34 -21.17
CA ALA A 36 3.88 -3.87 -22.31
C ALA A 36 3.54 -5.37 -22.18
N ALA A 37 4.09 -6.06 -21.16
CA ALA A 37 3.79 -7.45 -20.93
C ALA A 37 2.29 -7.64 -20.64
N ASP A 38 1.67 -8.63 -21.28
CA ASP A 38 0.26 -8.95 -21.12
C ASP A 38 -0.05 -9.38 -19.67
N LEU A 39 -1.07 -8.75 -19.09
CA LEU A 39 -1.56 -9.07 -17.75
C LEU A 39 -2.40 -10.35 -17.69
N LYS A 40 -2.76 -10.95 -18.84
CA LYS A 40 -3.57 -12.18 -18.94
C LYS A 40 -4.77 -12.15 -17.98
N VAL A 41 -5.59 -11.11 -18.10
CA VAL A 41 -6.74 -10.93 -17.21
C VAL A 41 -7.80 -11.97 -17.56
N GLU A 42 -8.21 -12.74 -16.56
CA GLU A 42 -9.26 -13.75 -16.63
C GLU A 42 -10.40 -13.38 -15.69
N GLU A 43 -11.64 -13.37 -16.18
CA GLU A 43 -12.82 -13.17 -15.35
C GLU A 43 -13.35 -14.53 -14.86
N ALA A 44 -13.46 -14.70 -13.55
CA ALA A 44 -14.00 -15.90 -12.91
C ALA A 44 -15.51 -15.79 -12.64
N GLY A 45 -16.04 -14.57 -12.56
CA GLY A 45 -17.47 -14.34 -12.36
C GLY A 45 -17.80 -12.87 -12.14
N VAL A 46 -19.08 -12.54 -12.21
CA VAL A 46 -19.62 -11.21 -11.95
C VAL A 46 -20.83 -11.31 -11.03
N GLU A 47 -20.82 -10.55 -9.95
CA GLU A 47 -21.97 -10.40 -9.07
C GLU A 47 -22.53 -8.97 -9.22
N LYS A 48 -23.85 -8.85 -9.33
CA LYS A 48 -24.52 -7.54 -9.32
C LYS A 48 -25.08 -7.24 -7.93
N GLN A 49 -24.74 -6.07 -7.41
CA GLN A 49 -25.25 -5.51 -6.15
C GLN A 49 -25.94 -4.17 -6.43
N GLY A 50 -27.23 -4.21 -6.81
CA GLY A 50 -27.96 -3.04 -7.27
C GLY A 50 -27.39 -2.49 -8.59
N THR A 51 -26.93 -1.23 -8.57
CA THR A 51 -26.29 -0.54 -9.71
C THR A 51 -24.77 -0.78 -9.78
N VAL A 52 -24.23 -1.67 -8.96
CA VAL A 52 -22.79 -1.95 -8.90
C VAL A 52 -22.52 -3.36 -9.41
N SER A 53 -21.47 -3.54 -10.20
CA SER A 53 -20.98 -4.87 -10.61
C SER A 53 -19.66 -5.16 -9.91
N VAL A 54 -19.55 -6.34 -9.31
CA VAL A 54 -18.32 -6.87 -8.71
C VAL A 54 -17.81 -7.99 -9.59
N HIS A 55 -16.70 -7.75 -10.28
CA HIS A 55 -16.04 -8.72 -11.14
C HIS A 55 -14.97 -9.46 -10.35
N ASP A 56 -15.07 -10.77 -10.26
CA ASP A 56 -14.00 -11.64 -9.74
C ASP A 56 -13.04 -11.95 -10.88
N ILE A 57 -11.80 -11.51 -10.73
CA ILE A 57 -10.76 -11.64 -11.76
C ILE A 57 -9.47 -12.25 -11.21
N ARG A 58 -8.65 -12.72 -12.15
CA ARG A 58 -7.23 -13.01 -11.93
C ARG A 58 -6.42 -12.27 -12.98
N PHE A 59 -5.22 -11.84 -12.61
CA PHE A 59 -4.26 -11.27 -13.57
C PHE A 59 -2.84 -11.74 -13.25
N THR A 60 -2.00 -11.87 -14.26
CA THR A 60 -0.60 -12.26 -14.12
C THR A 60 0.28 -11.01 -14.16
N PRO A 61 0.93 -10.63 -13.04
CA PRO A 61 1.69 -9.38 -12.97
C PRO A 61 2.82 -9.28 -13.99
N VAL A 62 3.60 -10.35 -14.10
CA VAL A 62 4.71 -10.48 -15.07
C VAL A 62 4.75 -11.90 -15.62
N PRO A 63 5.33 -12.15 -16.81
CA PRO A 63 5.45 -13.48 -17.36
C PRO A 63 6.11 -14.47 -16.38
N GLY A 64 5.45 -15.61 -16.17
CA GLY A 64 5.92 -16.67 -15.26
C GLY A 64 5.60 -16.45 -13.77
N ALA A 65 4.98 -15.34 -13.40
CA ALA A 65 4.48 -15.16 -12.04
C ALA A 65 3.13 -15.89 -11.84
N GLU A 66 2.85 -16.24 -10.57
CA GLU A 66 1.54 -16.75 -10.19
C GLU A 66 0.46 -15.67 -10.38
N PRO A 67 -0.74 -16.06 -10.85
CA PRO A 67 -1.85 -15.12 -10.99
C PRO A 67 -2.30 -14.55 -9.64
N VAL A 68 -2.53 -13.25 -9.61
CA VAL A 68 -3.10 -12.52 -8.48
C VAL A 68 -4.60 -12.44 -8.62
N LYS A 69 -5.33 -12.83 -7.58
CA LYS A 69 -6.79 -12.67 -7.53
C LYS A 69 -7.15 -11.24 -7.15
N ALA A 70 -8.20 -10.71 -7.76
CA ALA A 70 -8.70 -9.39 -7.45
C ALA A 70 -10.21 -9.28 -7.66
N TYR A 71 -10.81 -8.25 -7.05
CA TYR A 71 -12.13 -7.77 -7.43
C TYR A 71 -12.01 -6.44 -8.16
N ILE A 72 -12.79 -6.26 -9.23
CA ILE A 72 -13.04 -4.95 -9.82
C ILE A 72 -14.48 -4.58 -9.49
N VAL A 73 -14.67 -3.49 -8.75
CA VAL A 73 -15.99 -2.93 -8.42
C VAL A 73 -16.26 -1.77 -9.36
N VAL A 74 -17.33 -1.87 -10.14
CA VAL A 74 -17.64 -0.93 -11.22
C VAL A 74 -19.05 -0.36 -11.02
N PRO A 75 -19.22 0.98 -10.97
CA PRO A 75 -20.53 1.60 -10.97
C PRO A 75 -21.22 1.48 -12.32
N GLU A 76 -22.55 1.62 -12.35
CA GLU A 76 -23.31 1.80 -13.59
C GLU A 76 -22.95 3.14 -14.25
N GLY A 77 -22.90 3.19 -15.59
CA GLY A 77 -22.62 4.40 -16.36
C GLY A 77 -21.39 4.27 -17.26
N LYS A 78 -21.05 5.40 -17.91
CA LYS A 78 -19.98 5.40 -18.93
C LYS A 78 -18.64 5.93 -18.43
N GLY A 79 -18.59 6.52 -17.22
CA GLY A 79 -17.39 7.21 -16.75
C GLY A 79 -17.12 8.56 -17.46
N PRO A 80 -15.91 9.13 -17.39
CA PRO A 80 -14.78 8.57 -16.66
C PRO A 80 -14.96 8.67 -15.13
N PHE A 81 -14.68 7.56 -14.46
CA PHE A 81 -14.76 7.43 -13.00
C PHE A 81 -13.39 7.68 -12.35
N ALA A 82 -13.35 8.05 -11.08
CA ALA A 82 -12.13 7.94 -10.31
C ALA A 82 -11.73 6.47 -10.12
N GLY A 83 -10.45 6.20 -9.95
CA GLY A 83 -9.95 4.83 -9.71
C GLY A 83 -9.28 4.70 -8.35
N VAL A 84 -9.49 3.62 -7.61
CA VAL A 84 -8.77 3.34 -6.36
C VAL A 84 -8.26 1.91 -6.33
N LEU A 85 -6.97 1.75 -6.03
CA LEU A 85 -6.34 0.47 -5.74
C LEU A 85 -6.35 0.23 -4.23
N TRP A 86 -6.96 -0.88 -3.81
CA TRP A 86 -7.10 -1.27 -2.40
C TRP A 86 -6.27 -2.51 -2.11
N VAL A 87 -5.49 -2.46 -1.02
CA VAL A 87 -4.62 -3.56 -0.61
C VAL A 87 -4.82 -3.85 0.88
N HIS A 88 -5.22 -5.06 1.17
CA HIS A 88 -5.62 -5.53 2.49
C HIS A 88 -4.44 -5.74 3.45
N TRP A 89 -4.76 -5.95 4.72
CA TRP A 89 -3.82 -6.28 5.78
C TRP A 89 -3.51 -7.79 5.87
N LEU A 90 -2.54 -8.16 6.72
CA LEU A 90 -2.33 -9.54 7.13
C LEU A 90 -3.33 -9.90 8.23
N GLY A 91 -4.44 -10.52 7.86
CA GLY A 91 -5.46 -11.00 8.78
C GLY A 91 -5.90 -12.42 8.39
N GLU A 92 -7.10 -12.79 8.82
CA GLU A 92 -7.67 -14.08 8.43
C GLU A 92 -8.00 -14.08 6.91
N PRO A 93 -7.39 -14.92 6.09
CA PRO A 93 -7.53 -14.86 4.62
C PRO A 93 -8.99 -14.95 4.14
N ALA A 94 -9.84 -15.67 4.86
CA ALA A 94 -11.26 -15.80 4.50
C ALA A 94 -12.05 -14.50 4.67
N THR A 95 -11.62 -13.58 5.54
CA THR A 95 -12.35 -12.37 5.90
C THR A 95 -11.61 -11.07 5.57
N THR A 96 -10.31 -11.13 5.39
CA THR A 96 -9.45 -9.95 5.31
C THR A 96 -8.56 -9.84 4.08
N ASN A 97 -8.63 -10.80 3.14
CA ASN A 97 -7.94 -10.69 1.86
C ASN A 97 -8.57 -9.55 1.02
N ARG A 98 -8.65 -9.68 -0.30
CA ARG A 98 -9.31 -8.71 -1.19
C ARG A 98 -10.75 -8.33 -0.77
N THR A 99 -11.35 -9.01 0.21
CA THR A 99 -12.68 -8.69 0.75
C THR A 99 -12.66 -7.61 1.84
N GLN A 100 -11.51 -7.28 2.42
CA GLN A 100 -11.42 -6.32 3.52
C GLN A 100 -12.15 -5.01 3.22
N PHE A 101 -11.93 -4.45 2.05
CA PHE A 101 -12.50 -3.17 1.63
C PHE A 101 -13.67 -3.31 0.65
N LEU A 102 -14.19 -4.55 0.42
CA LEU A 102 -15.20 -4.78 -0.62
C LEU A 102 -16.49 -3.98 -0.35
N LYS A 103 -16.97 -4.00 0.89
CA LYS A 103 -18.17 -3.22 1.25
C LYS A 103 -17.98 -1.74 0.98
N GLU A 104 -16.84 -1.18 1.37
CA GLU A 104 -16.49 0.24 1.20
C GLU A 104 -16.39 0.59 -0.30
N ALA A 105 -15.76 -0.26 -1.09
CA ALA A 105 -15.68 -0.09 -2.55
C ALA A 105 -17.06 -0.11 -3.22
N VAL A 106 -17.96 -1.00 -2.78
CA VAL A 106 -19.35 -1.06 -3.26
C VAL A 106 -20.13 0.20 -2.87
N ASP A 107 -19.99 0.67 -1.63
CA ASP A 107 -20.67 1.89 -1.14
C ASP A 107 -20.17 3.17 -1.86
N LEU A 108 -18.92 3.20 -2.29
CA LEU A 108 -18.30 4.32 -3.00
C LEU A 108 -18.55 4.28 -4.52
N ALA A 109 -18.83 3.13 -5.09
CA ALA A 109 -19.04 3.00 -6.54
C ALA A 109 -20.14 3.93 -7.08
N PRO A 110 -21.36 4.05 -6.48
CA PRO A 110 -22.39 4.97 -6.97
C PRO A 110 -21.99 6.45 -6.92
N LYS A 111 -20.91 6.78 -6.22
CA LYS A 111 -20.35 8.13 -6.17
C LYS A 111 -19.36 8.42 -7.32
N GLY A 112 -19.19 7.46 -8.24
CA GLY A 112 -18.33 7.60 -9.42
C GLY A 112 -16.92 7.05 -9.22
N MET A 113 -16.77 5.96 -8.47
CA MET A 113 -15.47 5.33 -8.18
C MET A 113 -15.42 3.89 -8.71
N VAL A 114 -14.43 3.56 -9.51
CA VAL A 114 -14.01 2.19 -9.84
C VAL A 114 -12.96 1.76 -8.84
N SER A 115 -13.11 0.59 -8.25
CA SER A 115 -12.17 0.04 -7.28
C SER A 115 -11.55 -1.26 -7.76
N LEU A 116 -10.24 -1.40 -7.61
CA LEU A 116 -9.51 -2.66 -7.80
C LEU A 116 -8.98 -3.12 -6.45
N LEU A 117 -9.47 -4.27 -5.96
CA LEU A 117 -9.10 -4.86 -4.67
C LEU A 117 -8.26 -6.10 -4.94
N VAL A 118 -6.98 -6.09 -4.57
CA VAL A 118 -6.03 -7.16 -4.91
C VAL A 118 -5.62 -7.97 -3.69
N GLU A 119 -5.36 -9.26 -3.90
CA GLU A 119 -4.71 -10.10 -2.91
C GLU A 119 -3.19 -9.80 -2.88
N GLY A 120 -2.65 -9.65 -1.66
CA GLY A 120 -1.21 -9.66 -1.42
C GLY A 120 -0.68 -11.09 -1.27
N MET A 121 0.64 -11.28 -1.31
CA MET A 121 1.27 -12.59 -1.09
C MET A 121 0.91 -13.20 0.28
N TRP A 122 0.53 -12.38 1.24
CA TRP A 122 0.10 -12.79 2.58
C TRP A 122 -1.35 -13.28 2.65
N SER A 123 -2.06 -13.37 1.52
CA SER A 123 -3.40 -13.99 1.44
C SER A 123 -3.37 -15.50 1.57
N ALA A 124 -2.21 -16.12 1.37
CA ALA A 124 -2.07 -17.57 1.50
C ALA A 124 -2.24 -18.01 2.97
N PRO A 125 -2.97 -19.10 3.23
CA PRO A 125 -3.15 -19.61 4.60
C PRO A 125 -1.81 -19.86 5.29
N ASP A 126 -1.70 -19.35 6.53
CA ASP A 126 -0.49 -19.46 7.35
C ASP A 126 0.79 -18.93 6.65
N TRP A 127 0.62 -17.92 5.80
CA TRP A 127 1.76 -17.33 5.06
C TRP A 127 2.88 -16.88 6.00
N TYR A 128 2.52 -16.17 7.07
CA TYR A 128 3.51 -15.63 8.01
C TYR A 128 4.31 -16.74 8.71
N GLY A 129 3.63 -17.82 9.14
CA GLY A 129 4.27 -18.98 9.77
C GLY A 129 5.13 -19.82 8.81
N LYS A 130 4.79 -19.82 7.52
CA LYS A 130 5.52 -20.57 6.47
C LYS A 130 6.62 -19.76 5.79
N ARG A 131 6.71 -18.44 6.04
CA ARG A 131 7.67 -17.55 5.43
C ARG A 131 9.11 -18.02 5.70
N VAL A 132 9.96 -17.94 4.70
CA VAL A 132 11.40 -18.20 4.77
C VAL A 132 12.11 -16.84 4.72
N PRO A 133 12.72 -16.36 5.83
CA PRO A 133 13.31 -15.03 5.89
C PRO A 133 14.33 -14.74 4.79
N GLU A 134 15.10 -15.72 4.37
CA GLU A 134 16.11 -15.59 3.30
C GLU A 134 15.50 -15.30 1.92
N GLN A 135 14.18 -15.49 1.76
CA GLN A 135 13.44 -15.21 0.51
C GLN A 135 12.68 -13.89 0.56
N ASP A 136 12.64 -13.21 1.71
CA ASP A 136 11.84 -12.00 1.90
C ASP A 136 12.22 -10.88 0.93
N TYR A 137 13.50 -10.71 0.63
CA TYR A 137 13.98 -9.72 -0.32
C TYR A 137 13.35 -9.90 -1.70
N ASP A 138 13.45 -11.10 -2.27
CA ASP A 138 12.91 -11.40 -3.60
C ASP A 138 11.38 -11.38 -3.62
N HIS A 139 10.74 -11.86 -2.53
CA HIS A 139 9.29 -11.84 -2.39
C HIS A 139 8.77 -10.40 -2.31
N SER A 140 9.47 -9.53 -1.57
CA SER A 140 9.11 -8.11 -1.46
C SER A 140 9.20 -7.39 -2.81
N ILE A 141 10.27 -7.63 -3.58
CA ILE A 141 10.41 -7.06 -4.92
C ILE A 141 9.26 -7.50 -5.82
N ARG A 142 8.95 -8.80 -5.84
CA ARG A 142 7.83 -9.34 -6.63
C ARG A 142 6.49 -8.74 -6.21
N GLN A 143 6.27 -8.58 -4.90
CA GLN A 143 5.03 -8.00 -4.38
C GLN A 143 4.88 -6.54 -4.80
N VAL A 144 5.94 -5.73 -4.72
CA VAL A 144 5.92 -4.33 -5.18
C VAL A 144 5.63 -4.25 -6.68
N VAL A 145 6.28 -5.09 -7.49
CA VAL A 145 6.00 -5.18 -8.94
C VAL A 145 4.55 -5.56 -9.19
N ALA A 146 3.99 -6.54 -8.44
CA ALA A 146 2.59 -6.94 -8.59
C ALA A 146 1.62 -5.77 -8.29
N LEU A 147 1.89 -4.94 -7.26
CA LEU A 147 1.07 -3.77 -6.95
C LEU A 147 1.15 -2.70 -8.06
N ARG A 148 2.34 -2.48 -8.64
CA ARG A 148 2.50 -1.55 -9.76
C ARG A 148 1.77 -2.06 -11.01
N ARG A 149 1.79 -3.37 -11.27
CA ARG A 149 1.04 -4.00 -12.35
C ARG A 149 -0.47 -3.98 -12.12
N ALA A 150 -0.93 -4.07 -10.86
CA ALA A 150 -2.32 -3.82 -10.51
C ALA A 150 -2.74 -2.36 -10.83
N MET A 151 -1.84 -1.40 -10.60
CA MET A 151 -2.08 -0.01 -11.00
C MET A 151 -2.14 0.13 -12.54
N ASP A 152 -1.29 -0.60 -13.29
CA ASP A 152 -1.39 -0.65 -14.76
C ASP A 152 -2.76 -1.18 -15.20
N LEU A 153 -3.24 -2.26 -14.56
CA LEU A 153 -4.56 -2.84 -14.84
C LEU A 153 -5.68 -1.83 -14.60
N LEU A 154 -5.67 -1.15 -13.46
CA LEU A 154 -6.67 -0.12 -13.14
C LEU A 154 -6.65 1.01 -14.19
N LEU A 155 -5.46 1.49 -14.56
CA LEU A 155 -5.28 2.59 -15.49
C LEU A 155 -5.46 2.20 -16.98
N SER A 156 -5.46 0.92 -17.31
CA SER A 156 -5.76 0.44 -18.66
C SER A 156 -7.26 0.51 -19.00
N ARG A 157 -8.11 0.66 -18.00
CA ARG A 157 -9.56 0.74 -18.17
C ARG A 157 -9.96 2.05 -18.85
N PRO A 158 -10.79 2.01 -19.90
CA PRO A 158 -11.22 3.21 -20.61
C PRO A 158 -12.22 4.05 -19.80
N ASP A 159 -12.86 3.45 -18.80
CA ASP A 159 -13.83 4.11 -17.92
C ASP A 159 -13.20 4.75 -16.67
N VAL A 160 -11.86 4.68 -16.51
CA VAL A 160 -11.12 5.28 -15.39
C VAL A 160 -10.39 6.54 -15.83
N ASP A 161 -10.61 7.64 -15.10
CA ASP A 161 -9.84 8.88 -15.24
C ASP A 161 -8.46 8.73 -14.58
N LYS A 162 -7.43 8.66 -15.41
CA LYS A 162 -6.04 8.49 -14.98
C LYS A 162 -5.50 9.64 -14.11
N ALA A 163 -6.16 10.80 -14.13
CA ALA A 163 -5.81 11.94 -13.27
C ALA A 163 -6.46 11.89 -11.88
N ARG A 164 -7.45 11.01 -11.68
CA ARG A 164 -8.20 10.86 -10.43
C ARG A 164 -8.04 9.46 -9.85
N VAL A 165 -6.81 9.13 -9.45
CA VAL A 165 -6.47 7.81 -8.93
C VAL A 165 -5.95 7.89 -7.50
N GLY A 166 -6.41 6.97 -6.65
CA GLY A 166 -6.00 6.81 -5.26
C GLY A 166 -5.44 5.42 -4.97
N TYR A 167 -4.79 5.31 -3.84
CA TYR A 167 -4.30 4.06 -3.26
C TYR A 167 -4.70 3.98 -1.79
N VAL A 168 -5.20 2.85 -1.36
CA VAL A 168 -5.49 2.54 0.06
C VAL A 168 -4.78 1.24 0.42
N GLY A 169 -4.00 1.28 1.48
CA GLY A 169 -3.32 0.09 1.98
C GLY A 169 -3.32 0.00 3.50
N HIS A 170 -3.59 -1.19 4.02
CA HIS A 170 -3.59 -1.47 5.44
C HIS A 170 -2.45 -2.42 5.79
N ASP A 171 -1.69 -2.13 6.85
CA ASP A 171 -0.62 -2.99 7.36
C ASP A 171 0.41 -3.35 6.25
N TYR A 172 0.59 -4.61 5.91
CA TYR A 172 1.42 -5.03 4.77
C TYR A 172 0.99 -4.36 3.46
N GLY A 173 -0.32 -4.22 3.21
CA GLY A 173 -0.83 -3.49 2.06
C GLY A 173 -0.38 -2.03 2.05
N GLY A 174 -0.34 -1.38 3.21
CA GLY A 174 0.20 -0.03 3.36
C GLY A 174 1.71 0.03 3.19
N MET A 175 2.45 -0.88 3.83
CA MET A 175 3.91 -0.92 3.81
C MET A 175 4.47 -1.22 2.41
N TYR A 176 3.98 -2.25 1.74
CA TYR A 176 4.32 -2.50 0.33
C TYR A 176 3.83 -1.39 -0.60
N GLY A 177 2.69 -0.76 -0.23
CA GLY A 177 2.19 0.44 -0.89
C GLY A 177 3.15 1.62 -0.80
N MET A 178 3.81 1.87 0.33
CA MET A 178 4.82 2.93 0.44
C MET A 178 5.96 2.72 -0.56
N MET A 179 6.46 1.50 -0.72
CA MET A 179 7.48 1.18 -1.72
C MET A 179 6.95 1.35 -3.15
N ALA A 180 5.80 0.73 -3.46
CA ALA A 180 5.22 0.82 -4.80
C ALA A 180 4.94 2.26 -5.22
N ASN A 181 4.36 3.06 -4.33
CA ASN A 181 3.97 4.45 -4.61
C ASN A 181 5.16 5.43 -4.58
N GLY A 182 6.23 5.12 -3.85
CA GLY A 182 7.48 5.88 -3.91
C GLY A 182 8.17 5.80 -5.26
N VAL A 183 8.04 4.63 -5.94
CA VAL A 183 8.55 4.40 -7.30
C VAL A 183 7.53 4.82 -8.34
N ASP A 184 6.24 4.54 -8.09
CA ASP A 184 5.12 4.79 -9.00
C ASP A 184 4.26 5.95 -8.50
N ARG A 185 4.35 7.10 -9.15
CA ARG A 185 3.73 8.35 -8.71
C ARG A 185 2.43 8.68 -9.47
N ARG A 186 1.74 7.65 -9.99
CA ARG A 186 0.52 7.85 -10.79
C ARG A 186 -0.71 8.15 -9.95
N ALA A 187 -0.75 7.73 -8.67
CA ALA A 187 -1.83 8.08 -7.78
C ALA A 187 -1.68 9.50 -7.24
N ARG A 188 -2.82 10.15 -7.02
CA ARG A 188 -2.93 11.52 -6.56
C ARG A 188 -3.11 11.63 -5.06
N THR A 189 -3.66 10.58 -4.45
CA THR A 189 -3.90 10.50 -3.02
C THR A 189 -3.65 9.11 -2.48
N TYR A 190 -3.18 9.05 -1.26
CA TYR A 190 -2.84 7.82 -0.57
C TYR A 190 -3.50 7.76 0.80
N VAL A 191 -3.92 6.57 1.21
CA VAL A 191 -4.32 6.27 2.58
C VAL A 191 -3.49 5.10 3.08
N TYR A 192 -2.71 5.33 4.12
CA TYR A 192 -1.92 4.30 4.78
C TYR A 192 -2.46 4.05 6.19
N ILE A 193 -2.81 2.79 6.46
CA ILE A 193 -3.49 2.38 7.69
C ILE A 193 -2.55 1.47 8.47
N ALA A 194 -2.27 1.80 9.73
CA ALA A 194 -1.48 1.01 10.67
C ALA A 194 -0.12 0.55 10.10
N VAL A 195 0.64 1.48 9.52
CA VAL A 195 1.95 1.22 8.92
C VAL A 195 3.10 1.54 9.86
N VAL A 196 4.22 0.84 9.69
CA VAL A 196 5.48 1.03 10.42
C VAL A 196 6.57 1.62 9.49
N PRO A 197 7.66 2.20 10.04
CA PRO A 197 8.73 2.78 9.24
C PRO A 197 9.60 1.74 8.53
N SER A 198 9.68 0.50 9.03
CA SER A 198 10.52 -0.56 8.49
C SER A 198 9.82 -1.92 8.57
N LEU A 199 9.98 -2.76 7.53
CA LEU A 199 9.53 -4.16 7.56
C LEU A 199 10.38 -5.06 8.47
N ASN A 200 11.59 -4.63 8.81
CA ASN A 200 12.54 -5.47 9.54
C ASN A 200 12.03 -5.89 10.92
N ASP A 201 11.35 -5.00 11.63
CA ASP A 201 10.83 -5.30 12.96
C ASP A 201 9.76 -6.41 12.91
N TRP A 202 8.94 -6.41 11.88
CA TRP A 202 7.90 -7.42 11.67
C TRP A 202 8.45 -8.73 11.11
N ALA A 203 9.57 -8.67 10.40
CA ALA A 203 10.21 -9.86 9.84
C ALA A 203 10.65 -10.86 10.90
N PHE A 204 10.90 -10.41 12.13
CA PHE A 204 11.50 -11.24 13.17
C PHE A 204 10.51 -11.80 14.22
N PHE A 205 9.22 -11.51 14.12
CA PHE A 205 8.27 -11.98 15.13
C PHE A 205 8.11 -13.51 15.19
N ALA A 206 7.96 -14.18 14.05
CA ALA A 206 7.70 -15.62 14.03
C ALA A 206 8.95 -16.45 13.71
N ARG A 207 9.82 -15.93 12.86
CA ARG A 207 11.02 -16.64 12.42
C ARG A 207 12.21 -15.71 12.37
N GLN A 208 13.35 -16.23 12.83
CA GLN A 208 14.62 -15.52 12.74
C GLN A 208 15.38 -16.01 11.50
N PRO A 209 16.05 -15.11 10.75
CA PRO A 209 16.97 -15.52 9.69
C PRO A 209 18.20 -16.20 10.28
N VAL A 210 18.87 -17.01 9.48
CA VAL A 210 20.14 -17.66 9.86
C VAL A 210 21.17 -16.62 10.33
N SER A 211 21.22 -15.47 9.68
CA SER A 211 22.04 -14.33 10.08
C SER A 211 21.25 -13.03 10.02
N LYS A 212 20.90 -12.47 11.18
CA LYS A 212 20.23 -11.17 11.26
C LYS A 212 21.01 -10.06 10.56
N ALA A 213 22.33 -10.03 10.72
CA ALA A 213 23.18 -9.02 10.09
C ALA A 213 23.18 -9.14 8.55
N ALA A 214 23.19 -10.35 8.01
CA ALA A 214 23.11 -10.57 6.57
C ALA A 214 21.71 -10.17 6.04
N TYR A 215 20.66 -10.56 6.75
CA TYR A 215 19.28 -10.19 6.42
C TYR A 215 19.10 -8.67 6.34
N LEU A 216 19.53 -7.95 7.38
CA LEU A 216 19.42 -6.49 7.42
C LEU A 216 20.18 -5.80 6.29
N ARG A 217 21.39 -6.29 5.95
CA ARG A 217 22.14 -5.75 4.80
C ARG A 217 21.44 -6.01 3.48
N GLN A 218 20.90 -7.23 3.29
CA GLN A 218 20.19 -7.59 2.06
C GLN A 218 18.93 -6.76 1.86
N ASN A 219 18.17 -6.54 2.94
CA ASN A 219 16.90 -5.82 2.90
C ASN A 219 17.04 -4.29 3.08
N ALA A 220 18.25 -3.76 3.30
CA ALA A 220 18.48 -2.32 3.44
C ALA A 220 17.92 -1.49 2.26
N PRO A 221 17.99 -1.94 0.99
CA PRO A 221 17.36 -1.21 -0.13
C PRO A 221 15.83 -1.16 -0.09
N LEU A 222 15.17 -1.87 0.82
CA LEU A 222 13.71 -1.93 0.97
C LEU A 222 13.21 -1.13 2.18
N GLU A 223 13.98 -0.14 2.65
CA GLU A 223 13.59 0.71 3.77
C GLU A 223 12.39 1.60 3.41
N LEU A 224 11.27 1.40 4.09
CA LEU A 224 9.98 2.01 3.72
C LEU A 224 10.01 3.53 3.72
N THR A 225 10.74 4.13 4.64
CA THR A 225 10.82 5.59 4.77
C THR A 225 11.52 6.25 3.59
N ASP A 226 12.45 5.56 2.92
CA ASP A 226 13.13 6.08 1.73
C ASP A 226 12.16 6.24 0.57
N TYR A 227 11.27 5.26 0.38
CA TYR A 227 10.22 5.32 -0.63
C TYR A 227 9.13 6.34 -0.27
N LEU A 228 8.73 6.38 1.01
CA LEU A 228 7.71 7.33 1.47
C LEU A 228 8.14 8.80 1.23
N ARG A 229 9.43 9.12 1.38
CA ARG A 229 10.00 10.45 1.05
C ARG A 229 9.85 10.81 -0.43
N GLN A 230 9.67 9.83 -1.30
CA GLN A 230 9.50 10.04 -2.74
C GLN A 230 8.04 10.21 -3.16
N VAL A 231 7.09 9.94 -2.28
CA VAL A 231 5.66 10.22 -2.51
C VAL A 231 5.47 11.74 -2.47
N LYS A 232 5.57 12.38 -3.64
CA LYS A 232 5.49 13.85 -3.80
C LYS A 232 4.31 14.22 -4.71
N ASN A 233 3.84 15.45 -4.59
CA ASN A 233 2.73 15.98 -5.40
C ASN A 233 1.40 15.22 -5.22
N ALA A 234 1.21 14.63 -4.07
CA ALA A 234 0.01 13.87 -3.69
C ALA A 234 -0.34 14.12 -2.22
N SER A 235 -1.60 14.02 -1.88
CA SER A 235 -2.06 14.09 -0.49
C SER A 235 -2.01 12.72 0.16
N THR A 236 -1.71 12.68 1.47
CA THR A 236 -1.63 11.41 2.20
C THR A 236 -2.39 11.49 3.53
N LEU A 237 -3.30 10.55 3.75
CA LEU A 237 -3.94 10.30 5.03
C LEU A 237 -3.27 9.10 5.71
N PHE A 238 -2.84 9.28 6.94
CA PHE A 238 -2.37 8.22 7.82
C PHE A 238 -3.42 7.94 8.90
N GLN A 239 -3.81 6.68 9.05
CA GLN A 239 -4.75 6.23 10.07
C GLN A 239 -4.05 5.26 11.03
N PHE A 240 -4.09 5.56 12.33
CA PHE A 240 -3.45 4.78 13.38
C PHE A 240 -4.43 4.46 14.51
N ALA A 241 -4.21 3.34 15.17
CA ALA A 241 -5.02 2.91 16.32
C ALA A 241 -4.34 3.26 17.66
N ASN A 242 -5.13 3.68 18.65
CA ASN A 242 -4.63 3.99 19.99
C ASN A 242 -4.23 2.74 20.78
N LYS A 243 -4.83 1.59 20.46
CA LYS A 243 -4.61 0.30 21.13
C LYS A 243 -3.81 -0.67 20.25
N ASP A 244 -3.09 -0.15 19.25
CA ASP A 244 -2.24 -0.95 18.39
C ASP A 244 -1.04 -1.49 19.17
N VAL A 245 -0.86 -2.82 19.13
CA VAL A 245 0.27 -3.49 19.79
C VAL A 245 1.47 -3.69 18.85
N TYR A 246 1.30 -3.44 17.55
CA TYR A 246 2.31 -3.61 16.53
C TYR A 246 2.91 -2.30 16.06
N VAL A 247 2.15 -1.20 16.10
CA VAL A 247 2.59 0.12 15.64
C VAL A 247 2.70 1.06 16.84
N SER A 248 3.90 1.37 17.24
CA SER A 248 4.16 2.26 18.38
C SER A 248 3.92 3.74 18.02
N ARG A 249 3.78 4.59 19.04
CA ARG A 249 3.75 6.06 18.84
C ARG A 249 5.05 6.60 18.25
N ALA A 250 6.18 5.98 18.53
CA ALA A 250 7.46 6.34 17.94
C ALA A 250 7.47 6.03 16.44
N ASP A 251 6.97 4.87 16.02
CA ASP A 251 6.85 4.51 14.60
C ASP A 251 5.99 5.51 13.86
N THR A 252 4.85 5.91 14.44
CA THR A 252 3.99 6.93 13.80
C THR A 252 4.70 8.27 13.60
N GLN A 253 5.58 8.67 14.52
CA GLN A 253 6.38 9.90 14.38
C GLN A 253 7.41 9.78 13.27
N VAL A 254 8.10 8.64 13.16
CA VAL A 254 9.08 8.38 12.09
C VAL A 254 8.41 8.39 10.72
N VAL A 255 7.28 7.66 10.57
CA VAL A 255 6.48 7.66 9.33
C VAL A 255 6.04 9.07 8.96
N MET A 256 5.47 9.81 9.92
CA MET A 256 5.05 11.19 9.67
C MET A 256 6.21 12.12 9.33
N GLY A 257 7.39 11.90 9.90
CA GLY A 257 8.60 12.66 9.57
C GLY A 257 9.10 12.41 8.15
N ALA A 258 8.96 11.18 7.65
CA ALA A 258 9.37 10.79 6.30
C ALA A 258 8.40 11.26 5.21
N ALA A 259 7.09 11.29 5.50
CA ALA A 259 6.07 11.63 4.52
C ALA A 259 6.12 13.09 4.07
N SER A 260 5.93 13.32 2.76
CA SER A 260 5.80 14.66 2.17
C SER A 260 4.47 15.33 2.54
N THR A 261 4.37 16.65 2.35
CA THR A 261 3.12 17.42 2.50
C THR A 261 2.42 17.55 1.13
N PRO A 262 1.08 17.65 1.08
CA PRO A 262 0.14 17.67 2.20
C PRO A 262 -0.11 16.28 2.81
N LYS A 263 -0.17 16.22 4.14
CA LYS A 263 -0.45 15.00 4.88
C LYS A 263 -1.31 15.26 6.10
N GLU A 264 -2.20 14.31 6.43
CA GLU A 264 -2.98 14.27 7.67
C GLU A 264 -2.69 12.99 8.45
N ARG A 265 -2.84 13.05 9.77
CA ARG A 265 -2.75 11.90 10.66
C ARG A 265 -3.96 11.87 11.58
N ARG A 266 -4.62 10.70 11.65
CA ARG A 266 -5.75 10.48 12.55
C ARG A 266 -5.51 9.26 13.42
N PHE A 267 -5.98 9.32 14.66
CA PHE A 267 -5.94 8.24 15.64
C PHE A 267 -7.35 7.85 16.04
N TYR A 268 -7.56 6.55 16.22
CA TYR A 268 -8.87 5.98 16.55
C TYR A 268 -8.76 5.09 17.79
N GLU A 269 -9.86 4.99 18.55
CA GLU A 269 -9.99 4.04 19.66
C GLU A 269 -10.24 2.63 19.13
N ALA A 270 -9.23 2.07 18.52
CA ALA A 270 -9.23 0.78 17.83
C ALA A 270 -7.95 0.00 18.16
N ASP A 271 -7.95 -1.28 17.85
CA ASP A 271 -6.78 -2.12 17.71
C ASP A 271 -6.20 -2.03 16.28
N HIS A 272 -5.19 -2.85 15.99
CA HIS A 272 -4.51 -2.90 14.68
C HIS A 272 -5.45 -3.14 13.50
N GLY A 273 -6.52 -3.91 13.69
CA GLY A 273 -7.50 -4.23 12.66
C GLY A 273 -8.34 -3.03 12.17
N MET A 274 -8.30 -1.90 12.90
CA MET A 274 -8.98 -0.65 12.53
C MET A 274 -10.47 -0.79 12.23
N ALA A 275 -11.13 -1.77 12.84
CA ALA A 275 -12.53 -2.11 12.60
C ALA A 275 -13.51 -1.14 13.32
N VAL A 276 -13.34 0.16 13.10
CA VAL A 276 -14.19 1.20 13.66
C VAL A 276 -14.85 2.04 12.55
N PRO A 277 -16.17 2.28 12.62
CA PRO A 277 -16.90 3.01 11.57
C PRO A 277 -16.32 4.38 11.24
N GLN A 278 -15.78 5.10 12.24
CA GLN A 278 -15.22 6.43 12.04
C GLN A 278 -13.97 6.40 11.14
N ALA A 279 -13.15 5.35 11.23
CA ALA A 279 -11.96 5.23 10.37
C ALA A 279 -12.35 5.04 8.90
N ALA A 280 -13.37 4.22 8.62
CA ALA A 280 -13.92 4.07 7.27
C ALA A 280 -14.54 5.38 6.76
N ALA A 281 -15.40 6.03 7.56
CA ALA A 281 -16.05 7.29 7.18
C ALA A 281 -15.05 8.41 6.87
N ASP A 282 -13.98 8.50 7.65
CA ASP A 282 -12.91 9.49 7.43
C ASP A 282 -12.12 9.21 6.14
N ARG A 283 -11.87 7.95 5.84
CA ARG A 283 -11.19 7.50 4.62
C ARG A 283 -12.04 7.76 3.39
N ASP A 284 -13.35 7.44 3.47
CA ASP A 284 -14.31 7.71 2.40
C ASP A 284 -14.39 9.20 2.10
N ALA A 285 -14.54 10.03 3.14
CA ALA A 285 -14.57 11.49 3.00
C ALA A 285 -13.29 12.04 2.39
N TRP A 286 -12.11 11.49 2.79
CA TRP A 286 -10.83 11.83 2.22
C TRP A 286 -10.77 11.50 0.73
N LEU A 287 -11.09 10.27 0.34
CA LEU A 287 -11.07 9.84 -1.05
C LEU A 287 -12.03 10.64 -1.92
N LEU A 288 -13.26 10.87 -1.45
CA LEU A 288 -14.25 11.68 -2.18
C LEU A 288 -13.74 13.11 -2.42
N LYS A 289 -13.15 13.73 -1.39
CA LYS A 289 -12.56 15.07 -1.49
C LYS A 289 -11.38 15.09 -2.47
N GLU A 290 -10.39 14.24 -2.25
CA GLU A 290 -9.13 14.28 -2.98
C GLU A 290 -9.26 13.82 -4.44
N LEU A 291 -10.26 12.99 -4.75
CA LEU A 291 -10.58 12.54 -6.11
C LEU A 291 -11.69 13.38 -6.79
N GLY A 292 -12.16 14.45 -6.15
CA GLY A 292 -13.13 15.36 -6.74
C GLY A 292 -14.51 14.73 -6.93
N LEU A 293 -14.95 13.87 -6.00
CA LEU A 293 -16.25 13.19 -6.02
C LEU A 293 -17.26 13.78 -5.01
N GLY A 294 -16.89 14.83 -4.30
CA GLY A 294 -17.62 15.37 -3.15
C GLY A 294 -18.70 16.41 -3.46
N GLY A 295 -19.44 16.33 -4.57
CA GLY A 295 -20.61 17.19 -4.85
C GLY A 295 -20.34 18.39 -5.78
N PRO A 296 -21.36 19.13 -6.19
CA PRO A 296 -21.24 20.23 -7.13
C PRO A 296 -20.48 21.40 -6.47
N GLY A 297 -19.30 21.75 -6.99
CA GLY A 297 -18.58 22.96 -6.62
C GLY A 297 -17.11 22.84 -6.25
N LEU A 298 -16.51 21.66 -6.28
CA LEU A 298 -15.04 21.58 -6.15
C LEU A 298 -14.40 21.98 -7.48
N PRO A 299 -13.45 22.95 -7.48
CA PRO A 299 -12.73 23.31 -8.70
C PRO A 299 -11.99 22.09 -9.25
N PRO A 300 -11.86 21.97 -10.58
CA PRO A 300 -11.02 20.94 -11.17
C PRO A 300 -9.62 21.08 -10.58
N LEU A 301 -9.10 19.96 -10.11
CA LEU A 301 -7.76 19.92 -9.54
C LEU A 301 -6.75 20.27 -10.65
N PRO A 302 -5.68 21.03 -10.35
CA PRO A 302 -4.68 21.35 -11.35
C PRO A 302 -4.13 20.08 -12.00
N SER A 303 -4.03 20.08 -13.32
CA SER A 303 -3.44 18.97 -14.08
C SER A 303 -2.04 18.68 -13.55
N PRO A 304 -1.64 17.40 -13.42
CA PRO A 304 -0.27 17.07 -13.10
C PRO A 304 0.66 17.69 -14.15
N SER A 305 1.74 18.32 -13.69
CA SER A 305 2.75 18.85 -14.59
C SER A 305 3.27 17.75 -15.52
N PRO A 306 3.44 18.02 -16.81
CA PRO A 306 4.01 17.05 -17.73
C PRO A 306 5.40 16.63 -17.23
N ARG A 307 5.69 15.34 -17.35
CA ARG A 307 6.96 14.70 -16.97
C ARG A 307 8.07 15.05 -17.94
#